data_3f0d9e0127e41e916f56c9c4bb37ce3a
#
_entry.id   3f0d9e0127e41e916f56c9c4bb37ce3a
#
_cell.length_a   1.000
_cell.length_b   1.000
_cell.length_c   1.000
_cell.angle_alpha   90.00
_cell.angle_beta   90.00
_cell.angle_gamma   90.00
#
_symmetry.space_group_name_H-M   'P 1'
#
loop_
_entity.id
_entity.type
_entity.pdbx_description
1 polymer ?
#
loop_
_entity_poly.entity_id
_entity_poly.type
_entity_poly.pdbx_seq_one_letter_code
_entity_poly.pdbx_strand_id
1 'polypeptide(L)'
;YTAGVETTTGPLGQGIANAVGFAIAEKTLAAQFNRDGFDVIDHYTYCFLGDGCLMEGISHEVCSLAGTLKLGKLVAFYDDNGISIDGEVEGWFTDNTTQRFEAYGWQVIGPIDGHDSEAIRAAIIEAHQDSTRPSMIICKTVIGCGSPNKQGKEECHGAPLGAAEIAATREAMAWEHGAFDIPADIYEAWDCRVKGEVLEKNWQAQFEAYQKAHPELAQELLRRLQGELPPAFALQAKAYIQEVANKGETIASRKASQNALNAFGPLLPELLGGSADLAGSNLTLWKGCHGIQENPAGNYVFYGVREFGMSAIMNGMALHGGFIPYGATFLIFMEYARNAVRMSALMKQRVIYVFTHDSIGLGEDGPTHQPIEQLASLR
;
A
#
# COMPACT_ATOMS: atom_id res chain seq x y z
N TYR A 1 -9.51 8.24 -11.15
CA TYR A 1 -8.68 8.26 -12.38
C TYR A 1 -7.99 9.62 -12.58
N THR A 2 -7.73 10.33 -11.48
CA THR A 2 -6.98 11.58 -11.50
C THR A 2 -5.50 11.26 -11.64
N ALA A 3 -4.84 11.84 -12.64
CA ALA A 3 -3.40 11.65 -12.84
C ALA A 3 -2.61 12.14 -11.61
N GLY A 4 -1.63 11.35 -11.18
CA GLY A 4 -0.82 11.62 -10.00
C GLY A 4 -1.45 11.20 -8.67
N VAL A 5 -2.61 10.50 -8.70
CA VAL A 5 -3.23 9.87 -7.53
C VAL A 5 -3.30 8.37 -7.77
N GLU A 6 -2.49 7.61 -7.04
CA GLU A 6 -2.34 6.16 -7.22
C GLU A 6 -3.52 5.39 -6.65
N THR A 7 -4.02 5.81 -5.50
CA THR A 7 -5.19 5.19 -4.86
C THR A 7 -5.90 6.16 -3.93
N THR A 8 -7.23 6.04 -3.86
CA THR A 8 -8.08 6.64 -2.84
C THR A 8 -9.03 5.57 -2.33
N THR A 9 -9.45 5.67 -1.07
CA THR A 9 -10.32 4.67 -0.47
C THR A 9 -11.57 5.30 0.13
N GLY A 10 -12.65 4.57 0.22
CA GLY A 10 -13.80 4.84 1.08
C GLY A 10 -13.80 3.83 2.23
N PRO A 11 -13.40 2.56 2.00
CA PRO A 11 -13.12 1.62 3.08
C PRO A 11 -11.87 2.07 3.85
N LEU A 12 -12.07 2.70 5.01
CA LEU A 12 -11.00 3.28 5.84
C LEU A 12 -9.95 2.25 6.24
N GLY A 13 -8.72 2.69 6.47
CA GLY A 13 -7.58 1.84 6.84
C GLY A 13 -6.91 1.12 5.68
N GLN A 14 -7.58 0.88 4.55
CA GLN A 14 -6.96 0.23 3.40
C GLN A 14 -5.99 1.14 2.65
N GLY A 15 -6.16 2.47 2.70
CA GLY A 15 -5.25 3.43 2.09
C GLY A 15 -3.85 3.39 2.68
N ILE A 16 -3.72 3.40 4.00
CA ILE A 16 -2.40 3.26 4.66
C ILE A 16 -1.81 1.88 4.39
N ALA A 17 -2.63 0.83 4.30
CA ALA A 17 -2.16 -0.51 3.93
C ALA A 17 -1.62 -0.56 2.50
N ASN A 18 -2.28 0.11 1.54
CA ASN A 18 -1.75 0.25 0.18
C ASN A 18 -0.44 1.03 0.18
N ALA A 19 -0.34 2.12 0.96
CA ALA A 19 0.89 2.91 1.08
C ALA A 19 2.06 2.07 1.64
N VAL A 20 1.80 1.19 2.60
CA VAL A 20 2.80 0.20 3.08
C VAL A 20 3.22 -0.72 1.93
N GLY A 21 2.28 -1.15 1.09
CA GLY A 21 2.57 -1.95 -0.12
C GLY A 21 3.46 -1.20 -1.12
N PHE A 22 3.20 0.08 -1.38
CA PHE A 22 4.05 0.94 -2.21
C PHE A 22 5.47 1.05 -1.64
N ALA A 23 5.60 1.29 -0.33
CA ALA A 23 6.90 1.42 0.31
C ALA A 23 7.70 0.10 0.33
N ILE A 24 7.03 -1.06 0.45
CA ILE A 24 7.65 -2.37 0.28
C ILE A 24 8.16 -2.53 -1.15
N ALA A 25 7.34 -2.20 -2.13
CA ALA A 25 7.69 -2.32 -3.55
C ALA A 25 8.89 -1.42 -3.90
N GLU A 26 8.88 -0.14 -3.48
CA GLU A 26 10.01 0.77 -3.66
C GLU A 26 11.28 0.19 -3.06
N LYS A 27 11.26 -0.17 -1.77
CA LYS A 27 12.43 -0.68 -1.04
C LYS A 27 13.01 -1.94 -1.68
N THR A 28 12.13 -2.85 -2.12
CA THR A 28 12.55 -4.12 -2.73
C THR A 28 13.10 -3.89 -4.14
N LEU A 29 12.46 -3.06 -4.97
CA LEU A 29 12.98 -2.71 -6.29
C LEU A 29 14.30 -1.94 -6.19
N ALA A 30 14.43 -0.99 -5.27
CA ALA A 30 15.67 -0.27 -5.03
C ALA A 30 16.82 -1.24 -4.69
N ALA A 31 16.57 -2.19 -3.79
CA ALA A 31 17.57 -3.19 -3.43
C ALA A 31 17.94 -4.14 -4.60
N GLN A 32 17.00 -4.42 -5.50
CA GLN A 32 17.23 -5.28 -6.66
C GLN A 32 17.94 -4.55 -7.81
N PHE A 33 17.60 -3.27 -8.06
CA PHE A 33 17.99 -2.56 -9.28
C PHE A 33 18.99 -1.43 -9.08
N ASN A 34 19.01 -0.73 -7.94
CA ASN A 34 19.98 0.34 -7.73
C ASN A 34 21.41 -0.21 -7.68
N ARG A 35 22.34 0.57 -8.19
CA ARG A 35 23.78 0.27 -8.21
C ARG A 35 24.57 1.52 -7.83
N ASP A 36 25.82 1.37 -7.43
CA ASP A 36 26.68 2.48 -7.05
C ASP A 36 26.68 3.57 -8.13
N GLY A 37 26.24 4.77 -7.74
CA GLY A 37 26.06 5.90 -8.63
C GLY A 37 24.79 5.94 -9.46
N PHE A 38 23.86 4.98 -9.25
CA PHE A 38 22.61 4.89 -9.99
C PHE A 38 21.44 4.51 -9.06
N ASP A 39 20.79 5.53 -8.52
CA ASP A 39 19.56 5.38 -7.73
C ASP A 39 18.34 5.52 -8.66
N VAL A 40 18.09 4.50 -9.50
CA VAL A 40 17.01 4.52 -10.50
C VAL A 40 15.62 4.31 -9.87
N ILE A 41 15.57 3.75 -8.66
CA ILE A 41 14.37 3.63 -7.81
C ILE A 41 14.64 4.40 -6.52
N ASP A 42 14.04 5.58 -6.40
CA ASP A 42 14.26 6.48 -5.26
C ASP A 42 13.08 7.44 -5.10
N HIS A 43 11.96 6.95 -4.59
CA HIS A 43 10.76 7.75 -4.39
C HIS A 43 10.12 7.51 -3.02
N TYR A 44 9.50 8.56 -2.50
CA TYR A 44 8.72 8.49 -1.27
C TYR A 44 7.26 8.10 -1.56
N THR A 45 6.65 7.45 -0.60
CA THR A 45 5.21 7.22 -0.55
C THR A 45 4.60 8.14 0.49
N TYR A 46 3.65 8.98 0.09
CA TYR A 46 2.90 9.85 0.98
C TYR A 46 1.49 9.32 1.16
N CYS A 47 1.00 9.33 2.40
CA CYS A 47 -0.34 8.87 2.74
C CYS A 47 -1.03 9.88 3.65
N PHE A 48 -2.28 10.22 3.35
CA PHE A 48 -3.12 11.07 4.20
C PHE A 48 -4.18 10.21 4.88
N LEU A 49 -4.40 10.40 6.17
CA LEU A 49 -5.35 9.63 6.96
C LEU A 49 -5.93 10.48 8.10
N GLY A 50 -7.13 10.15 8.55
CA GLY A 50 -7.81 10.81 9.66
C GLY A 50 -8.07 9.85 10.82
N ASP A 51 -8.78 10.34 11.84
CA ASP A 51 -9.14 9.60 13.07
C ASP A 51 -9.78 8.24 12.76
N GLY A 52 -10.75 8.19 11.86
CA GLY A 52 -11.42 6.96 11.46
C GLY A 52 -10.47 5.92 10.85
N CYS A 53 -9.47 6.34 10.08
CA CYS A 53 -8.47 5.43 9.54
C CYS A 53 -7.64 4.77 10.65
N LEU A 54 -7.35 5.51 11.72
CA LEU A 54 -6.56 5.01 12.86
C LEU A 54 -7.39 4.14 13.82
N MET A 55 -8.72 4.30 13.83
CA MET A 55 -9.62 3.40 14.58
C MET A 55 -9.72 2.01 13.94
N GLU A 56 -9.56 1.91 12.62
CA GLU A 56 -9.63 0.64 11.90
C GLU A 56 -8.53 -0.34 12.35
N GLY A 57 -8.90 -1.58 12.67
CA GLY A 57 -7.97 -2.61 13.14
C GLY A 57 -6.82 -2.87 12.18
N ILE A 58 -7.06 -2.80 10.86
CA ILE A 58 -6.02 -2.95 9.84
C ILE A 58 -4.87 -1.95 9.98
N SER A 59 -5.12 -0.74 10.50
CA SER A 59 -4.07 0.25 10.72
C SER A 59 -3.03 -0.24 11.73
N HIS A 60 -3.46 -0.98 12.77
CA HIS A 60 -2.55 -1.61 13.74
C HIS A 60 -1.70 -2.70 13.07
N GLU A 61 -2.31 -3.54 12.23
CA GLU A 61 -1.61 -4.60 11.51
C GLU A 61 -0.48 -4.05 10.63
N VAL A 62 -0.83 -3.09 9.77
CA VAL A 62 0.10 -2.64 8.72
C VAL A 62 1.12 -1.63 9.22
N CYS A 63 0.75 -0.74 10.15
CA CYS A 63 1.70 0.24 10.70
C CYS A 63 2.75 -0.44 11.59
N SER A 64 2.36 -1.45 12.37
CA SER A 64 3.31 -2.27 13.11
C SER A 64 4.29 -3.00 12.18
N LEU A 65 3.80 -3.58 11.08
CA LEU A 65 4.66 -4.24 10.09
C LEU A 65 5.59 -3.25 9.38
N ALA A 66 5.10 -2.05 9.03
CA ALA A 66 5.89 -1.00 8.37
C ALA A 66 7.09 -0.56 9.23
N GLY A 67 6.89 -0.40 10.54
CA GLY A 67 7.99 -0.13 11.47
C GLY A 67 8.99 -1.29 11.55
N THR A 68 8.49 -2.54 11.65
CA THR A 68 9.34 -3.74 11.64
C THR A 68 10.20 -3.84 10.37
N LEU A 69 9.63 -3.53 9.21
CA LEU A 69 10.31 -3.53 7.92
C LEU A 69 11.18 -2.28 7.68
N LYS A 70 11.12 -1.30 8.60
CA LYS A 70 11.89 -0.06 8.50
C LYS A 70 11.68 0.63 7.14
N LEU A 71 10.42 0.93 6.81
CA LEU A 71 10.05 1.53 5.52
C LEU A 71 10.28 3.06 5.55
N GLY A 72 11.54 3.48 5.51
CA GLY A 72 11.95 4.87 5.75
C GLY A 72 11.50 5.89 4.71
N LYS A 73 10.97 5.45 3.57
CA LYS A 73 10.39 6.34 2.55
C LYS A 73 8.85 6.39 2.58
N LEU A 74 8.23 5.87 3.64
CA LEU A 74 6.81 6.02 3.92
C LEU A 74 6.60 7.21 4.87
N VAL A 75 5.87 8.22 4.41
CA VAL A 75 5.51 9.42 5.18
C VAL A 75 3.99 9.51 5.24
N ALA A 76 3.42 9.39 6.42
CA ALA A 76 2.00 9.51 6.67
C ALA A 76 1.67 10.84 7.33
N PHE A 77 0.61 11.52 6.84
CA PHE A 77 0.04 12.70 7.45
C PHE A 77 -1.25 12.32 8.16
N TYR A 78 -1.27 12.51 9.47
CA TYR A 78 -2.47 12.32 10.26
C TYR A 78 -3.19 13.65 10.42
N ASP A 79 -4.35 13.75 9.79
CA ASP A 79 -5.31 14.85 9.96
C ASP A 79 -6.04 14.67 11.29
N ASP A 80 -5.44 15.21 12.35
CA ASP A 80 -5.90 15.13 13.73
C ASP A 80 -6.85 16.29 14.02
N ASN A 81 -8.08 16.17 13.52
CA ASN A 81 -9.12 17.19 13.70
C ASN A 81 -10.13 16.84 14.82
N GLY A 82 -10.07 15.63 15.36
CA GLY A 82 -10.93 15.20 16.45
C GLY A 82 -12.40 15.00 16.10
N ILE A 83 -12.74 14.92 14.80
CA ILE A 83 -14.12 14.80 14.33
C ILE A 83 -14.29 13.56 13.45
N SER A 84 -15.35 12.81 13.71
CA SER A 84 -15.85 11.76 12.83
C SER A 84 -17.29 12.05 12.43
N ILE A 85 -17.96 11.14 11.71
CA ILE A 85 -19.36 11.30 11.27
C ILE A 85 -20.31 11.47 12.46
N ASP A 86 -20.02 10.82 13.60
CA ASP A 86 -20.87 10.85 14.79
C ASP A 86 -20.56 12.04 15.72
N GLY A 87 -19.58 12.89 15.36
CA GLY A 87 -19.20 14.07 16.14
C GLY A 87 -17.77 14.00 16.69
N GLU A 88 -17.55 14.65 17.84
CA GLU A 88 -16.26 14.69 18.53
C GLU A 88 -15.83 13.30 19.01
N VAL A 89 -14.62 12.89 18.65
CA VAL A 89 -14.12 11.52 18.89
C VAL A 89 -13.75 11.22 20.34
N GLU A 90 -13.67 12.22 21.22
CA GLU A 90 -13.22 12.07 22.61
C GLU A 90 -13.99 10.98 23.38
N GLY A 91 -15.27 10.73 23.00
CA GLY A 91 -16.09 9.72 23.64
C GLY A 91 -15.76 8.26 23.26
N TRP A 92 -15.02 8.03 22.17
CA TRP A 92 -14.74 6.67 21.65
C TRP A 92 -13.36 6.47 21.01
N PHE A 93 -12.53 7.52 20.95
CA PHE A 93 -11.15 7.41 20.47
C PHE A 93 -10.25 8.33 21.29
N THR A 94 -9.55 7.73 22.26
CA THR A 94 -8.68 8.43 23.22
C THR A 94 -7.25 7.89 23.18
N ASP A 95 -6.87 7.23 22.09
CA ASP A 95 -5.55 6.67 21.90
C ASP A 95 -4.49 7.77 21.92
N ASN A 96 -3.37 7.51 22.57
CA ASN A 96 -2.18 8.34 22.40
C ASN A 96 -1.47 7.93 21.11
N THR A 97 -1.82 8.58 19.99
CA THR A 97 -1.29 8.26 18.68
C THR A 97 0.23 8.37 18.60
N THR A 98 0.83 9.38 19.26
CA THR A 98 2.29 9.52 19.33
C THR A 98 2.93 8.27 19.93
N GLN A 99 2.53 7.89 21.13
CA GLN A 99 3.09 6.71 21.80
C GLN A 99 2.82 5.42 21.05
N ARG A 100 1.63 5.29 20.43
CA ARG A 100 1.28 4.14 19.60
C ARG A 100 2.25 3.97 18.43
N PHE A 101 2.52 5.03 17.67
CA PHE A 101 3.41 4.97 16.52
C PHE A 101 4.89 4.87 16.91
N GLU A 102 5.31 5.52 17.99
CA GLU A 102 6.65 5.31 18.58
C GLU A 102 6.86 3.83 18.96
N ALA A 103 5.85 3.19 19.58
CA ALA A 103 5.91 1.76 19.93
C ALA A 103 5.99 0.85 18.69
N TYR A 104 5.46 1.27 17.54
CA TYR A 104 5.65 0.58 16.25
C TYR A 104 7.03 0.81 15.64
N GLY A 105 7.84 1.69 16.17
CA GLY A 105 9.16 2.03 15.63
C GLY A 105 9.14 3.09 14.52
N TRP A 106 8.09 3.92 14.48
CA TRP A 106 8.00 5.05 13.58
C TRP A 106 8.70 6.29 14.16
N GLN A 107 9.17 7.17 13.29
CA GLN A 107 9.42 8.56 13.64
C GLN A 107 8.08 9.28 13.76
N VAL A 108 7.85 9.99 14.86
CA VAL A 108 6.65 10.81 15.04
C VAL A 108 7.05 12.27 15.12
N ILE A 109 6.47 13.09 14.26
CA ILE A 109 6.73 14.53 14.14
C ILE A 109 5.46 15.29 14.50
N GLY A 110 5.57 16.25 15.38
CA GLY A 110 4.44 17.05 15.83
C GLY A 110 3.91 16.65 17.21
N PRO A 111 2.68 17.07 17.59
CA PRO A 111 1.69 17.72 16.70
C PRO A 111 2.13 19.10 16.21
N ILE A 112 1.85 19.37 14.93
CA ILE A 112 2.06 20.69 14.30
C ILE A 112 0.71 21.34 13.95
N ASP A 113 0.71 22.66 13.70
CA ASP A 113 -0.43 23.33 13.09
C ASP A 113 -0.56 22.89 11.62
N GLY A 114 -1.59 22.11 11.29
CA GLY A 114 -1.88 21.61 9.95
C GLY A 114 -2.42 22.67 8.99
N HIS A 115 -2.63 23.91 9.44
CA HIS A 115 -2.97 25.07 8.60
C HIS A 115 -1.77 25.99 8.36
N ASP A 116 -0.62 25.73 8.97
CA ASP A 116 0.64 26.46 8.74
C ASP A 116 1.51 25.72 7.72
N SER A 117 1.60 26.27 6.50
CA SER A 117 2.40 25.70 5.41
C SER A 117 3.88 25.61 5.71
N GLU A 118 4.45 26.50 6.54
CA GLU A 118 5.86 26.47 6.90
C GLU A 118 6.13 25.39 7.95
N ALA A 119 5.22 25.18 8.90
CA ALA A 119 5.29 24.05 9.84
C ALA A 119 5.20 22.71 9.11
N ILE A 120 4.28 22.57 8.15
CA ILE A 120 4.15 21.38 7.31
C ILE A 120 5.44 21.14 6.51
N ARG A 121 5.99 22.18 5.88
CA ARG A 121 7.23 22.08 5.11
C ARG A 121 8.42 21.65 5.97
N ALA A 122 8.55 22.21 7.16
CA ALA A 122 9.59 21.83 8.11
C ALA A 122 9.46 20.35 8.52
N ALA A 123 8.24 19.90 8.82
CA ALA A 123 7.98 18.51 9.18
C ALA A 123 8.30 17.50 8.04
N ILE A 124 8.01 17.86 6.78
CA ILE A 124 8.41 17.04 5.62
C ILE A 124 9.93 16.95 5.52
N ILE A 125 10.65 18.06 5.68
CA ILE A 125 12.11 18.07 5.66
C ILE A 125 12.67 17.19 6.77
N GLU A 126 12.10 17.27 7.98
CA GLU A 126 12.50 16.42 9.12
C GLU A 126 12.23 14.94 8.83
N ALA A 127 11.07 14.59 8.25
CA ALA A 127 10.74 13.23 7.88
C ALA A 127 11.77 12.64 6.88
N HIS A 128 12.25 13.44 5.95
CA HIS A 128 13.24 13.01 4.96
C HIS A 128 14.66 12.80 5.53
N GLN A 129 14.95 13.34 6.72
CA GLN A 129 16.26 13.16 7.36
C GLN A 129 16.47 11.77 7.95
N ASP A 130 15.37 11.04 8.24
CA ASP A 130 15.43 9.68 8.78
C ASP A 130 14.88 8.66 7.77
N SER A 131 15.77 8.11 6.94
CA SER A 131 15.42 7.05 5.99
C SER A 131 15.39 5.65 6.60
N THR A 132 15.55 5.51 7.92
CA THR A 132 15.67 4.20 8.59
C THR A 132 14.35 3.68 9.14
N ARG A 133 13.33 4.52 9.24
CA ARG A 133 12.00 4.19 9.78
C ARG A 133 10.92 5.05 9.12
N PRO A 134 9.68 4.56 9.03
CA PRO A 134 8.58 5.34 8.49
C PRO A 134 8.27 6.54 9.40
N SER A 135 7.69 7.60 8.81
CA SER A 135 7.37 8.84 9.53
C SER A 135 5.87 9.08 9.60
N MET A 136 5.39 9.50 10.78
CA MET A 136 4.05 10.00 11.01
C MET A 136 4.11 11.48 11.37
N ILE A 137 3.52 12.33 10.56
CA ILE A 137 3.38 13.77 10.84
C ILE A 137 1.96 13.99 11.38
N ILE A 138 1.85 14.41 12.62
CA ILE A 138 0.56 14.70 13.29
C ILE A 138 0.21 16.16 13.04
N CYS A 139 -0.84 16.39 12.25
CA CYS A 139 -1.32 17.72 11.85
C CYS A 139 -2.61 18.03 12.61
N LYS A 140 -2.55 18.97 13.55
CA LYS A 140 -3.76 19.52 14.16
C LYS A 140 -4.48 20.41 13.16
N THR A 141 -5.70 20.06 12.83
CA THR A 141 -6.52 20.81 11.88
C THR A 141 -7.92 21.06 12.43
N VAL A 142 -8.68 21.86 11.70
CA VAL A 142 -10.10 22.12 11.97
C VAL A 142 -10.88 21.73 10.73
N ILE A 143 -11.75 20.73 10.83
CA ILE A 143 -12.61 20.33 9.73
C ILE A 143 -13.50 21.54 9.29
N GLY A 144 -13.63 21.76 7.99
CA GLY A 144 -14.39 22.90 7.46
C GLY A 144 -13.78 24.26 7.81
N CYS A 145 -12.47 24.35 7.99
CA CYS A 145 -11.74 25.58 8.31
C CYS A 145 -12.14 26.72 7.38
N GLY A 146 -12.43 27.90 7.97
CA GLY A 146 -12.92 29.06 7.26
C GLY A 146 -14.43 29.14 7.13
N SER A 147 -15.22 28.13 7.50
CA SER A 147 -16.67 28.17 7.55
C SER A 147 -17.13 28.74 8.90
N PRO A 148 -17.74 29.95 8.95
CA PRO A 148 -17.99 30.63 10.22
C PRO A 148 -18.93 29.89 11.16
N ASN A 149 -19.88 29.13 10.62
CA ASN A 149 -20.94 28.49 11.41
C ASN A 149 -20.76 26.96 11.51
N LYS A 150 -19.94 26.34 10.62
CA LYS A 150 -19.85 24.88 10.50
C LYS A 150 -18.45 24.31 10.76
N GLN A 151 -17.39 25.11 10.78
CA GLN A 151 -16.06 24.60 11.08
C GLN A 151 -16.02 23.92 12.45
N GLY A 152 -15.23 22.87 12.57
CA GLY A 152 -15.07 22.09 13.78
C GLY A 152 -16.26 21.18 14.12
N LYS A 153 -17.20 20.98 13.19
CA LYS A 153 -18.39 20.16 13.43
C LYS A 153 -18.52 19.06 12.39
N GLU A 154 -19.17 17.97 12.80
CA GLU A 154 -19.48 16.81 11.94
C GLU A 154 -20.34 17.17 10.72
N GLU A 155 -21.13 18.26 10.80
CA GLU A 155 -21.95 18.76 9.69
C GLU A 155 -21.14 19.07 8.41
N CYS A 156 -19.82 19.28 8.53
CA CYS A 156 -18.92 19.46 7.39
C CYS A 156 -18.45 18.15 6.79
N HIS A 157 -18.63 17.02 7.49
CA HIS A 157 -18.11 15.74 7.06
C HIS A 157 -18.94 15.16 5.93
N GLY A 158 -18.52 15.42 4.68
CA GLY A 158 -19.14 14.86 3.49
C GLY A 158 -20.48 15.47 3.09
N ALA A 159 -20.98 16.48 3.79
CA ALA A 159 -22.22 17.19 3.45
C ALA A 159 -21.93 18.56 2.79
N PRO A 160 -22.77 19.00 1.83
CA PRO A 160 -22.65 20.34 1.26
C PRO A 160 -22.84 21.43 2.33
N LEU A 161 -21.99 22.44 2.30
CA LEU A 161 -22.15 23.61 3.20
C LEU A 161 -23.47 24.33 3.01
N GLY A 162 -24.00 24.37 1.78
CA GLY A 162 -25.17 25.13 1.38
C GLY A 162 -24.83 26.56 0.96
N ALA A 163 -25.71 27.18 0.15
CA ALA A 163 -25.42 28.46 -0.51
C ALA A 163 -25.12 29.61 0.47
N ALA A 164 -25.85 29.67 1.59
CA ALA A 164 -25.64 30.70 2.60
C ALA A 164 -24.28 30.56 3.29
N GLU A 165 -23.91 29.34 3.68
CA GLU A 165 -22.63 29.09 4.35
C GLU A 165 -21.46 29.24 3.39
N ILE A 166 -21.62 28.88 2.11
CA ILE A 166 -20.58 29.12 1.08
C ILE A 166 -20.33 30.63 0.95
N ALA A 167 -21.38 31.45 0.92
CA ALA A 167 -21.22 32.90 0.86
C ALA A 167 -20.49 33.45 2.08
N ALA A 168 -20.89 33.04 3.29
CA ALA A 168 -20.23 33.41 4.54
C ALA A 168 -18.75 32.97 4.60
N THR A 169 -18.46 31.75 4.13
CA THR A 169 -17.08 31.22 4.07
C THR A 169 -16.22 32.03 3.10
N ARG A 170 -16.75 32.40 1.92
CA ARG A 170 -16.04 33.24 0.95
C ARG A 170 -15.72 34.62 1.53
N GLU A 171 -16.66 35.23 2.25
CA GLU A 171 -16.45 36.50 2.94
C GLU A 171 -15.40 36.39 4.04
N ALA A 172 -15.49 35.35 4.88
CA ALA A 172 -14.52 35.08 5.97
C ALA A 172 -13.11 34.83 5.46
N MET A 173 -12.96 34.18 4.32
CA MET A 173 -11.66 33.87 3.68
C MET A 173 -11.21 34.98 2.71
N ALA A 174 -11.95 36.09 2.60
CA ALA A 174 -11.69 37.16 1.64
C ALA A 174 -11.55 36.69 0.19
N TRP A 175 -12.32 35.64 -0.20
CA TRP A 175 -12.33 35.12 -1.55
C TRP A 175 -13.30 35.88 -2.46
N GLU A 176 -12.77 36.80 -3.28
CA GLU A 176 -13.55 37.72 -4.10
C GLU A 176 -13.96 37.17 -5.48
N HIS A 177 -13.42 36.01 -5.88
CA HIS A 177 -13.64 35.45 -7.22
C HIS A 177 -14.93 34.64 -7.32
N GLY A 178 -15.46 34.47 -8.53
CA GLY A 178 -16.63 33.66 -8.85
C GLY A 178 -16.49 32.17 -8.52
N ALA A 179 -17.59 31.44 -8.60
CA ALA A 179 -17.52 29.98 -8.48
C ALA A 179 -16.72 29.40 -9.64
N PHE A 180 -15.72 28.55 -9.34
CA PHE A 180 -14.79 27.95 -10.31
C PHE A 180 -13.94 28.98 -11.09
N ASP A 181 -13.91 30.23 -10.65
CA ASP A 181 -13.04 31.27 -11.21
C ASP A 181 -11.78 31.36 -10.37
N ILE A 182 -10.71 30.71 -10.84
CA ILE A 182 -9.42 30.66 -10.17
C ILE A 182 -8.48 31.67 -10.84
N PRO A 183 -7.88 32.62 -10.08
CA PRO A 183 -6.92 33.58 -10.62
C PRO A 183 -5.72 32.95 -11.31
N ALA A 184 -5.20 33.64 -12.32
CA ALA A 184 -4.09 33.14 -13.14
C ALA A 184 -2.81 32.94 -12.32
N ASP A 185 -2.55 33.80 -11.35
CA ASP A 185 -1.37 33.70 -10.46
C ASP A 185 -1.44 32.44 -9.57
N ILE A 186 -2.63 32.03 -9.14
CA ILE A 186 -2.84 30.76 -8.41
C ILE A 186 -2.57 29.59 -9.36
N TYR A 187 -3.11 29.62 -10.59
CA TYR A 187 -2.79 28.57 -11.58
C TYR A 187 -1.29 28.47 -11.85
N GLU A 188 -0.60 29.59 -12.04
CA GLU A 188 0.85 29.64 -12.26
C GLU A 188 1.65 29.09 -11.06
N ALA A 189 1.22 29.42 -9.83
CA ALA A 189 1.86 28.93 -8.60
C ALA A 189 1.71 27.41 -8.40
N TRP A 190 0.59 26.84 -8.84
CA TRP A 190 0.32 25.40 -8.72
C TRP A 190 0.75 24.60 -9.96
N ASP A 191 1.11 25.26 -11.07
CA ASP A 191 1.54 24.58 -12.29
C ASP A 191 2.97 24.03 -12.15
N CYS A 192 3.06 22.77 -11.79
CA CYS A 192 4.33 22.07 -11.65
C CYS A 192 4.81 21.38 -12.94
N ARG A 193 4.17 21.60 -14.11
CA ARG A 193 4.53 20.89 -15.36
C ARG A 193 5.97 21.14 -15.77
N VAL A 194 6.43 22.40 -15.75
CA VAL A 194 7.83 22.73 -16.11
C VAL A 194 8.80 22.10 -15.11
N LYS A 195 8.50 22.16 -13.81
CA LYS A 195 9.33 21.53 -12.78
C LYS A 195 9.37 20.01 -12.95
N GLY A 196 8.21 19.40 -13.22
CA GLY A 196 8.08 17.97 -13.47
C GLY A 196 8.87 17.51 -14.69
N GLU A 197 8.80 18.27 -15.80
CA GLU A 197 9.57 17.98 -17.01
C GLU A 197 11.09 18.00 -16.77
N VAL A 198 11.58 18.92 -15.95
CA VAL A 198 13.00 18.96 -15.57
C VAL A 198 13.39 17.73 -14.75
N LEU A 199 12.57 17.35 -13.77
CA LEU A 199 12.82 16.16 -12.95
C LEU A 199 12.80 14.89 -13.79
N GLU A 200 11.83 14.75 -14.69
CA GLU A 200 11.73 13.62 -15.61
C GLU A 200 12.94 13.51 -16.53
N LYS A 201 13.39 14.64 -17.13
CA LYS A 201 14.59 14.69 -17.97
C LYS A 201 15.84 14.28 -17.20
N ASN A 202 15.99 14.72 -15.95
CA ASN A 202 17.11 14.34 -15.11
C ASN A 202 17.10 12.83 -14.81
N TRP A 203 15.95 12.28 -14.44
CA TRP A 203 15.81 10.85 -14.24
C TRP A 203 16.08 10.07 -15.53
N GLN A 204 15.56 10.54 -16.66
CA GLN A 204 15.77 9.89 -17.96
C GLN A 204 17.26 9.83 -18.33
N ALA A 205 18.00 10.95 -18.12
CA ALA A 205 19.44 10.98 -18.36
C ALA A 205 20.21 9.99 -17.46
N GLN A 206 19.82 9.89 -16.19
CA GLN A 206 20.37 8.91 -15.25
C GLN A 206 20.06 7.49 -15.71
N PHE A 207 18.83 7.22 -16.12
CA PHE A 207 18.40 5.91 -16.58
C PHE A 207 19.09 5.49 -17.89
N GLU A 208 19.32 6.41 -18.82
CA GLU A 208 20.10 6.15 -20.04
C GLU A 208 21.56 5.78 -19.73
N ALA A 209 22.16 6.42 -18.73
CA ALA A 209 23.50 6.07 -18.25
C ALA A 209 23.51 4.71 -17.56
N TYR A 210 22.51 4.42 -16.74
CA TYR A 210 22.28 3.12 -16.11
C TYR A 210 22.10 2.01 -17.16
N GLN A 211 21.31 2.25 -18.20
CA GLN A 211 21.10 1.30 -19.29
C GLN A 211 22.37 0.94 -20.05
N LYS A 212 23.30 1.90 -20.19
CA LYS A 212 24.62 1.64 -20.80
C LYS A 212 25.52 0.84 -19.87
N ALA A 213 25.47 1.10 -18.55
CA ALA A 213 26.30 0.42 -17.57
C ALA A 213 25.76 -0.96 -17.18
N HIS A 214 24.43 -1.12 -17.12
CA HIS A 214 23.73 -2.30 -16.63
C HIS A 214 22.56 -2.70 -17.57
N PRO A 215 22.81 -3.06 -18.84
CA PRO A 215 21.77 -3.22 -19.86
C PRO A 215 20.72 -4.30 -19.50
N GLU A 216 21.15 -5.41 -18.91
CA GLU A 216 20.26 -6.51 -18.52
C GLU A 216 19.31 -6.09 -17.38
N LEU A 217 19.84 -5.39 -16.37
CA LEU A 217 19.02 -4.88 -15.27
C LEU A 217 18.03 -3.82 -15.73
N ALA A 218 18.46 -2.90 -16.60
CA ALA A 218 17.58 -1.87 -17.14
C ALA A 218 16.44 -2.48 -17.96
N GLN A 219 16.74 -3.47 -18.81
CA GLN A 219 15.74 -4.19 -19.58
C GLN A 219 14.75 -4.93 -18.67
N GLU A 220 15.25 -5.60 -17.65
CA GLU A 220 14.41 -6.33 -16.68
C GLU A 220 13.51 -5.37 -15.88
N LEU A 221 14.03 -4.23 -15.43
CA LEU A 221 13.23 -3.23 -14.75
C LEU A 221 12.09 -2.71 -15.64
N LEU A 222 12.40 -2.31 -16.87
CA LEU A 222 11.37 -1.85 -17.82
C LEU A 222 10.31 -2.92 -18.07
N ARG A 223 10.72 -4.18 -18.31
CA ARG A 223 9.80 -5.30 -18.50
C ARG A 223 8.82 -5.42 -17.33
N ARG A 224 9.34 -5.36 -16.09
CA ARG A 224 8.50 -5.48 -14.89
C ARG A 224 7.56 -4.30 -14.72
N LEU A 225 8.02 -3.07 -14.94
CA LEU A 225 7.18 -1.88 -14.86
C LEU A 225 6.08 -1.85 -15.93
N GLN A 226 6.34 -2.45 -17.10
CA GLN A 226 5.34 -2.66 -18.16
C GLN A 226 4.37 -3.81 -17.86
N GLY A 227 4.62 -4.58 -16.80
CA GLY A 227 3.78 -5.72 -16.42
C GLY A 227 3.90 -6.93 -17.36
N GLU A 228 4.95 -6.97 -18.17
CA GLU A 228 5.23 -8.05 -19.13
C GLU A 228 5.89 -9.24 -18.41
N LEU A 229 5.52 -10.46 -18.83
CA LEU A 229 6.13 -11.68 -18.34
C LEU A 229 7.46 -11.97 -19.09
N PRO A 230 8.41 -12.69 -18.47
CA PRO A 230 9.62 -13.11 -19.17
C PRO A 230 9.29 -13.86 -20.47
N PRO A 231 9.99 -13.59 -21.60
CA PRO A 231 9.66 -14.17 -22.90
C PRO A 231 9.61 -15.70 -22.93
N ALA A 232 10.45 -16.36 -22.13
CA ALA A 232 10.50 -17.81 -22.05
C ALA A 232 9.40 -18.42 -21.18
N PHE A 233 8.68 -17.62 -20.37
CA PHE A 233 7.76 -18.12 -19.34
C PHE A 233 6.65 -19.02 -19.93
N ALA A 234 5.97 -18.57 -20.98
CA ALA A 234 4.86 -19.31 -21.56
C ALA A 234 5.27 -20.71 -22.05
N LEU A 235 6.44 -20.83 -22.68
CA LEU A 235 6.96 -22.11 -23.16
C LEU A 235 7.33 -23.05 -22.00
N GLN A 236 8.01 -22.52 -20.98
CA GLN A 236 8.44 -23.30 -19.83
C GLN A 236 7.25 -23.72 -18.94
N ALA A 237 6.27 -22.85 -18.79
CA ALA A 237 5.02 -23.16 -18.08
C ALA A 237 4.25 -24.29 -18.77
N LYS A 238 4.15 -24.25 -20.11
CA LYS A 238 3.52 -25.33 -20.90
C LYS A 238 4.26 -26.66 -20.74
N ALA A 239 5.59 -26.63 -20.75
CA ALA A 239 6.40 -27.84 -20.55
C ALA A 239 6.19 -28.45 -19.16
N TYR A 240 6.18 -27.62 -18.10
CA TYR A 240 5.88 -28.07 -16.73
C TYR A 240 4.48 -28.69 -16.61
N ILE A 241 3.45 -28.05 -17.17
CA ILE A 241 2.08 -28.57 -17.14
C ILE A 241 2.02 -29.96 -17.82
N GLN A 242 2.68 -30.13 -18.96
CA GLN A 242 2.72 -31.42 -19.65
C GLN A 242 3.48 -32.49 -18.84
N GLU A 243 4.57 -32.12 -18.17
CA GLU A 243 5.32 -33.01 -17.28
C GLU A 243 4.45 -33.51 -16.13
N VAL A 244 3.74 -32.59 -15.43
CA VAL A 244 2.84 -32.92 -14.31
C VAL A 244 1.69 -33.81 -14.78
N ALA A 245 1.09 -33.51 -15.94
CA ALA A 245 0.03 -34.33 -16.53
C ALA A 245 0.51 -35.75 -16.84
N ASN A 246 1.73 -35.91 -17.37
CA ASN A 246 2.32 -37.22 -17.67
C ASN A 246 2.66 -38.03 -16.41
N LYS A 247 3.05 -37.36 -15.33
CA LYS A 247 3.34 -38.03 -14.04
C LYS A 247 2.07 -38.58 -13.38
N GLY A 248 0.94 -37.86 -13.48
CA GLY A 248 -0.33 -38.27 -12.92
C GLY A 248 -0.30 -38.53 -11.42
N GLU A 249 0.48 -37.78 -10.65
CA GLU A 249 0.64 -37.99 -9.20
C GLU A 249 -0.63 -37.61 -8.44
N THR A 250 -1.01 -38.45 -7.45
CA THR A 250 -2.07 -38.15 -6.51
C THR A 250 -1.48 -37.48 -5.27
N ILE A 251 -1.63 -36.16 -5.17
CA ILE A 251 -1.07 -35.35 -4.08
C ILE A 251 -2.10 -34.33 -3.58
N ALA A 252 -1.89 -33.81 -2.36
CA ALA A 252 -2.71 -32.73 -1.85
C ALA A 252 -2.60 -31.47 -2.72
N SER A 253 -3.71 -30.73 -2.91
CA SER A 253 -3.78 -29.51 -3.72
C SER A 253 -2.74 -28.46 -3.30
N ARG A 254 -2.52 -28.25 -1.98
CA ARG A 254 -1.48 -27.37 -1.46
C ARG A 254 -0.06 -27.80 -1.86
N LYS A 255 0.17 -29.14 -2.00
CA LYS A 255 1.46 -29.66 -2.47
C LYS A 255 1.64 -29.45 -3.98
N ALA A 256 0.58 -29.58 -4.75
CA ALA A 256 0.58 -29.22 -6.18
C ALA A 256 0.88 -27.73 -6.36
N SER A 257 0.28 -26.86 -5.55
CA SER A 257 0.58 -25.42 -5.53
C SER A 257 2.05 -25.14 -5.19
N GLN A 258 2.63 -25.79 -4.17
CA GLN A 258 4.05 -25.64 -3.84
C GLN A 258 4.95 -26.11 -4.99
N ASN A 259 4.59 -27.23 -5.65
CA ASN A 259 5.35 -27.71 -6.79
C ASN A 259 5.32 -26.70 -7.95
N ALA A 260 4.18 -26.06 -8.19
CA ALA A 260 4.06 -24.97 -9.17
C ALA A 260 4.92 -23.76 -8.77
N LEU A 261 4.93 -23.36 -7.49
CA LEU A 261 5.82 -22.30 -7.00
C LEU A 261 7.30 -22.64 -7.19
N ASN A 262 7.70 -23.90 -6.94
CA ASN A 262 9.07 -24.35 -7.19
C ASN A 262 9.46 -24.31 -8.68
N ALA A 263 8.49 -24.53 -9.58
CA ALA A 263 8.71 -24.51 -11.02
C ALA A 263 8.69 -23.09 -11.59
N PHE A 264 7.75 -22.26 -11.15
CA PHE A 264 7.52 -20.93 -11.73
C PHE A 264 8.27 -19.82 -11.01
N GLY A 265 8.51 -19.93 -9.71
CA GLY A 265 9.23 -18.91 -8.93
C GLY A 265 10.57 -18.52 -9.53
N PRO A 266 11.44 -19.47 -9.93
CA PRO A 266 12.71 -19.14 -10.61
C PRO A 266 12.54 -18.46 -11.97
N LEU A 267 11.37 -18.59 -12.61
CA LEU A 267 11.07 -18.02 -13.92
C LEU A 267 10.43 -16.62 -13.83
N LEU A 268 9.94 -16.25 -12.66
CA LEU A 268 9.20 -15.02 -12.41
C LEU A 268 9.87 -14.23 -11.27
N PRO A 269 10.98 -13.53 -11.54
CA PRO A 269 11.69 -12.75 -10.52
C PRO A 269 10.83 -11.61 -9.93
N GLU A 270 9.74 -11.24 -10.59
CA GLU A 270 8.71 -10.31 -10.09
C GLU A 270 7.70 -10.94 -9.13
N LEU A 271 7.74 -12.26 -8.92
CA LEU A 271 6.81 -12.94 -8.00
C LEU A 271 7.23 -12.68 -6.55
N LEU A 272 6.43 -11.88 -5.84
CA LEU A 272 6.66 -11.54 -4.42
C LEU A 272 5.59 -12.20 -3.56
N GLY A 273 5.99 -13.22 -2.81
CA GLY A 273 5.09 -14.07 -2.06
C GLY A 273 4.94 -13.72 -0.59
N GLY A 274 4.01 -14.41 0.07
CA GLY A 274 3.84 -14.30 1.50
C GLY A 274 2.77 -15.22 2.07
N SER A 275 2.66 -15.22 3.39
CA SER A 275 1.60 -15.91 4.12
C SER A 275 1.31 -15.20 5.44
N ALA A 276 0.06 -15.25 5.87
CA ALA A 276 -0.37 -14.76 7.19
C ALA A 276 -0.06 -15.80 8.27
N ASP A 277 1.23 -15.95 8.60
CA ASP A 277 1.79 -16.86 9.61
C ASP A 277 1.51 -18.37 9.38
N LEU A 278 1.16 -18.75 8.15
CA LEU A 278 0.79 -20.12 7.80
C LEU A 278 1.69 -20.71 6.68
N ALA A 279 2.90 -20.18 6.50
CA ALA A 279 3.78 -20.55 5.39
C ALA A 279 4.03 -22.07 5.30
N GLY A 280 4.24 -22.73 6.43
CA GLY A 280 4.43 -24.17 6.52
C GLY A 280 3.16 -24.97 6.23
N SER A 281 2.00 -24.50 6.67
CA SER A 281 0.70 -25.15 6.45
C SER A 281 0.16 -24.93 5.05
N ASN A 282 0.30 -23.72 4.52
CA ASN A 282 -0.10 -23.36 3.15
C ASN A 282 0.86 -23.89 2.09
N LEU A 283 2.07 -24.31 2.47
CA LEU A 283 3.15 -24.72 1.58
C LEU A 283 3.52 -23.64 0.55
N THR A 284 3.63 -22.40 1.00
CA THR A 284 3.97 -21.23 0.15
C THR A 284 5.44 -20.89 0.11
N LEU A 285 6.24 -21.47 1.00
CA LEU A 285 7.70 -21.44 0.90
C LEU A 285 8.14 -22.42 -0.19
N TRP A 286 8.86 -21.91 -1.18
CA TRP A 286 9.50 -22.67 -2.23
C TRP A 286 11.03 -22.52 -2.14
N LYS A 287 11.78 -23.34 -2.87
CA LYS A 287 13.25 -23.49 -2.69
C LYS A 287 14.06 -22.20 -2.90
N GLY A 288 13.51 -21.19 -3.58
CA GLY A 288 14.16 -19.91 -3.83
C GLY A 288 13.62 -18.75 -3.00
N CYS A 289 12.84 -19.03 -1.94
CA CYS A 289 12.34 -17.98 -1.06
C CYS A 289 13.45 -17.36 -0.20
N HIS A 290 13.50 -16.04 -0.20
CA HIS A 290 14.31 -15.21 0.69
C HIS A 290 13.45 -14.12 1.29
N GLY A 291 13.40 -14.04 2.63
CA GLY A 291 12.60 -13.05 3.34
C GLY A 291 13.10 -11.62 3.11
N ILE A 292 12.20 -10.69 2.80
CA ILE A 292 12.56 -9.26 2.67
C ILE A 292 12.99 -8.65 4.01
N GLN A 293 12.61 -9.26 5.13
CA GLN A 293 13.02 -8.85 6.48
C GLN A 293 14.53 -8.99 6.68
N GLU A 294 15.14 -10.01 6.10
CA GLU A 294 16.57 -10.29 6.21
C GLU A 294 17.35 -9.67 5.05
N ASN A 295 16.77 -9.70 3.85
CA ASN A 295 17.35 -9.15 2.65
C ASN A 295 16.29 -8.36 1.87
N PRO A 296 16.37 -7.02 1.81
CA PRO A 296 15.40 -6.21 1.08
C PRO A 296 15.20 -6.60 -0.39
N ALA A 297 16.21 -7.22 -1.03
CA ALA A 297 16.10 -7.73 -2.39
C ALA A 297 15.39 -9.09 -2.49
N GLY A 298 14.89 -9.63 -1.37
CA GLY A 298 14.17 -10.90 -1.29
C GLY A 298 12.86 -10.93 -2.05
N ASN A 299 12.18 -12.07 -1.98
CA ASN A 299 10.96 -12.35 -2.75
C ASN A 299 9.84 -12.97 -1.87
N TYR A 300 9.95 -12.86 -0.56
CA TYR A 300 8.95 -13.40 0.37
C TYR A 300 8.74 -12.47 1.57
N VAL A 301 7.48 -12.23 1.91
CA VAL A 301 7.06 -11.40 3.04
C VAL A 301 6.45 -12.29 4.13
N PHE A 302 7.04 -12.27 5.31
CA PHE A 302 6.41 -12.87 6.50
C PHE A 302 5.47 -11.84 7.11
N TYR A 303 4.17 -11.94 6.77
CA TYR A 303 3.18 -10.96 7.23
C TYR A 303 2.82 -11.10 8.71
N GLY A 304 3.06 -12.28 9.32
CA GLY A 304 2.50 -12.62 10.63
C GLY A 304 0.99 -12.81 10.53
N VAL A 305 0.30 -12.91 11.66
CA VAL A 305 -1.17 -13.08 11.70
C VAL A 305 -1.86 -11.76 11.35
N ARG A 306 -1.93 -11.46 10.05
CA ARG A 306 -2.45 -10.19 9.48
C ARG A 306 -3.09 -10.43 8.13
N GLU A 307 -4.17 -11.17 8.06
CA GLU A 307 -4.83 -11.54 6.80
C GLU A 307 -5.36 -10.31 6.04
N PHE A 308 -5.96 -9.36 6.76
CA PHE A 308 -6.47 -8.14 6.16
C PHE A 308 -5.33 -7.23 5.71
N GLY A 309 -4.36 -7.00 6.57
CA GLY A 309 -3.16 -6.22 6.26
C GLY A 309 -2.40 -6.80 5.07
N MET A 310 -2.14 -8.12 5.04
CA MET A 310 -1.51 -8.82 3.93
C MET A 310 -2.22 -8.53 2.61
N SER A 311 -3.53 -8.73 2.59
CA SER A 311 -4.32 -8.59 1.35
C SER A 311 -4.34 -7.16 0.83
N ALA A 312 -4.46 -6.16 1.70
CA ALA A 312 -4.44 -4.76 1.31
C ALA A 312 -3.02 -4.27 0.94
N ILE A 313 -1.97 -4.76 1.60
CA ILE A 313 -0.57 -4.52 1.22
C ILE A 313 -0.30 -5.07 -0.18
N MET A 314 -0.78 -6.27 -0.50
CA MET A 314 -0.64 -6.85 -1.84
C MET A 314 -1.33 -6.00 -2.92
N ASN A 315 -2.49 -5.41 -2.60
CA ASN A 315 -3.13 -4.44 -3.50
C ASN A 315 -2.21 -3.24 -3.78
N GLY A 316 -1.57 -2.70 -2.75
CA GLY A 316 -0.61 -1.62 -2.88
C GLY A 316 0.59 -2.00 -3.75
N MET A 317 1.19 -3.17 -3.53
CA MET A 317 2.30 -3.67 -4.35
C MET A 317 1.90 -3.84 -5.82
N ALA A 318 0.69 -4.35 -6.08
CA ALA A 318 0.18 -4.51 -7.44
C ALA A 318 -0.08 -3.16 -8.14
N LEU A 319 -0.61 -2.17 -7.40
CA LEU A 319 -0.83 -0.80 -7.87
C LEU A 319 0.48 -0.08 -8.19
N HIS A 320 1.51 -0.27 -7.36
CA HIS A 320 2.85 0.27 -7.61
C HIS A 320 3.45 -0.26 -8.93
N GLY A 321 3.22 -1.53 -9.23
CA GLY A 321 3.84 -2.21 -10.34
C GLY A 321 5.23 -2.79 -10.01
N GLY A 322 5.79 -3.54 -10.97
CA GLY A 322 7.08 -4.23 -10.81
C GLY A 322 7.01 -5.58 -10.12
N PHE A 323 5.87 -5.91 -9.49
CA PHE A 323 5.65 -7.18 -8.81
C PHE A 323 4.32 -7.84 -9.16
N ILE A 324 4.29 -9.16 -9.04
CA ILE A 324 3.08 -9.99 -9.00
C ILE A 324 2.99 -10.54 -7.57
N PRO A 325 2.19 -9.92 -6.68
CA PRO A 325 2.09 -10.38 -5.31
C PRO A 325 1.23 -11.64 -5.20
N TYR A 326 1.64 -12.58 -4.33
CA TYR A 326 0.78 -13.66 -3.86
C TYR A 326 0.80 -13.74 -2.33
N GLY A 327 -0.34 -14.08 -1.75
CA GLY A 327 -0.47 -14.23 -0.31
C GLY A 327 -1.40 -15.37 0.07
N ALA A 328 -1.09 -16.00 1.19
CA ALA A 328 -1.74 -17.22 1.61
C ALA A 328 -2.30 -17.16 3.02
N THR A 329 -3.43 -17.82 3.18
CA THR A 329 -4.03 -18.17 4.47
C THR A 329 -4.94 -19.37 4.29
N PHE A 330 -5.60 -19.85 5.34
CA PHE A 330 -6.68 -20.83 5.19
C PHE A 330 -7.91 -20.18 4.57
N LEU A 331 -8.69 -20.94 3.82
CA LEU A 331 -9.88 -20.38 3.15
C LEU A 331 -10.86 -19.76 4.14
N ILE A 332 -11.04 -20.35 5.33
CA ILE A 332 -11.91 -19.78 6.37
C ILE A 332 -11.46 -18.40 6.81
N PHE A 333 -10.15 -18.13 6.88
CA PHE A 333 -9.60 -16.85 7.31
C PHE A 333 -9.61 -15.78 6.22
N MET A 334 -10.03 -16.11 4.99
CA MET A 334 -10.39 -15.12 3.99
C MET A 334 -11.45 -14.13 4.51
N GLU A 335 -12.28 -14.56 5.48
CA GLU A 335 -13.28 -13.69 6.10
C GLU A 335 -12.66 -12.45 6.76
N TYR A 336 -11.48 -12.58 7.40
CA TYR A 336 -10.73 -11.42 7.91
C TYR A 336 -10.25 -10.47 6.79
N ALA A 337 -9.91 -11.01 5.63
CA ALA A 337 -9.34 -10.29 4.49
C ALA A 337 -10.40 -9.83 3.47
N ARG A 338 -11.66 -10.20 3.65
CA ARG A 338 -12.73 -10.09 2.64
C ARG A 338 -12.81 -8.73 1.94
N ASN A 339 -12.73 -7.64 2.70
CA ASN A 339 -12.80 -6.30 2.12
C ASN A 339 -11.60 -6.00 1.19
N ALA A 340 -10.39 -6.41 1.55
CA ALA A 340 -9.22 -6.19 0.70
C ALA A 340 -9.24 -7.10 -0.55
N VAL A 341 -9.72 -8.35 -0.42
CA VAL A 341 -9.94 -9.26 -1.57
C VAL A 341 -10.95 -8.68 -2.54
N ARG A 342 -12.06 -8.12 -2.01
CA ARG A 342 -13.05 -7.40 -2.82
C ARG A 342 -12.43 -6.21 -3.53
N MET A 343 -11.55 -5.44 -2.87
CA MET A 343 -10.88 -4.30 -3.47
C MET A 343 -9.90 -4.70 -4.56
N SER A 344 -9.22 -5.85 -4.46
CA SER A 344 -8.40 -6.38 -5.56
C SER A 344 -9.23 -6.52 -6.85
N ALA A 345 -10.43 -7.10 -6.74
CA ALA A 345 -11.33 -7.27 -7.87
C ALA A 345 -11.86 -5.92 -8.38
N LEU A 346 -12.31 -5.04 -7.48
CA LEU A 346 -12.85 -3.72 -7.83
C LEU A 346 -11.81 -2.85 -8.56
N MET A 347 -10.58 -2.85 -8.09
CA MET A 347 -9.45 -2.12 -8.68
C MET A 347 -8.81 -2.87 -9.86
N LYS A 348 -9.27 -4.10 -10.17
CA LYS A 348 -8.75 -4.96 -11.25
C LYS A 348 -7.25 -5.25 -11.11
N GLN A 349 -6.79 -5.47 -9.89
CA GLN A 349 -5.38 -5.72 -9.61
C GLN A 349 -5.03 -7.20 -9.78
N ARG A 350 -3.81 -7.45 -10.27
CA ARG A 350 -3.24 -8.79 -10.42
C ARG A 350 -2.64 -9.23 -9.09
N VAL A 351 -3.49 -9.77 -8.21
CA VAL A 351 -3.12 -10.34 -6.91
C VAL A 351 -3.50 -11.81 -6.90
N ILE A 352 -2.60 -12.67 -6.44
CA ILE A 352 -2.84 -14.11 -6.35
C ILE A 352 -3.09 -14.47 -4.88
N TYR A 353 -4.28 -15.03 -4.61
CA TYR A 353 -4.64 -15.55 -3.30
C TYR A 353 -4.49 -17.06 -3.26
N VAL A 354 -3.74 -17.58 -2.29
CA VAL A 354 -3.56 -19.02 -2.07
C VAL A 354 -4.32 -19.40 -0.82
N PHE A 355 -5.55 -19.87 -1.01
CA PHE A 355 -6.42 -20.34 0.08
C PHE A 355 -6.36 -21.87 0.18
N THR A 356 -5.84 -22.37 1.29
CA THR A 356 -5.73 -23.79 1.55
C THR A 356 -6.71 -24.26 2.63
N HIS A 357 -6.72 -25.55 2.97
CA HIS A 357 -7.66 -26.10 3.95
C HIS A 357 -9.11 -25.78 3.55
N ASP A 358 -9.45 -26.09 2.31
CA ASP A 358 -10.57 -25.56 1.56
C ASP A 358 -11.70 -26.57 1.31
N SER A 359 -11.64 -27.75 1.95
CA SER A 359 -12.59 -28.82 1.65
C SER A 359 -13.09 -29.54 2.88
N ILE A 360 -14.16 -30.30 2.68
CA ILE A 360 -14.71 -31.23 3.69
C ILE A 360 -13.70 -32.30 4.15
N GLY A 361 -12.61 -32.49 3.42
CA GLY A 361 -11.52 -33.37 3.80
C GLY A 361 -10.64 -32.86 4.95
N LEU A 362 -10.80 -31.58 5.34
CA LEU A 362 -10.19 -31.02 6.53
C LEU A 362 -10.95 -31.53 7.76
N GLY A 363 -10.43 -32.43 8.52
CA GLY A 363 -11.19 -33.10 9.59
C GLY A 363 -10.80 -32.72 11.01
N GLU A 364 -9.51 -32.49 11.25
CA GLU A 364 -8.94 -32.42 12.59
C GLU A 364 -8.97 -31.05 13.25
N ASP A 365 -9.04 -29.97 12.46
CA ASP A 365 -8.95 -28.60 12.97
C ASP A 365 -10.26 -28.08 13.60
N GLY A 366 -11.35 -28.82 13.46
CA GLY A 366 -12.63 -28.52 14.08
C GLY A 366 -13.47 -27.43 13.39
N PRO A 367 -14.65 -27.08 13.96
CA PRO A 367 -15.66 -26.25 13.33
C PRO A 367 -15.15 -24.82 12.97
N THR A 368 -14.24 -24.27 13.78
CA THR A 368 -13.68 -22.91 13.56
C THR A 368 -12.82 -22.79 12.32
N HIS A 369 -12.41 -23.92 11.73
CA HIS A 369 -11.52 -23.97 10.57
C HIS A 369 -12.22 -24.56 9.33
N GLN A 370 -13.49 -24.89 9.40
CA GLN A 370 -14.25 -25.49 8.29
C GLN A 370 -14.87 -24.43 7.38
N PRO A 371 -14.41 -24.31 6.13
CA PRO A 371 -14.97 -23.36 5.18
C PRO A 371 -16.28 -23.92 4.59
N ILE A 372 -17.39 -23.27 4.88
CA ILE A 372 -18.73 -23.65 4.40
C ILE A 372 -19.25 -22.60 3.39
N GLU A 373 -19.31 -21.32 3.82
CA GLU A 373 -19.92 -20.23 3.06
C GLU A 373 -18.92 -19.44 2.20
N GLN A 374 -17.63 -19.66 2.37
CA GLN A 374 -16.58 -18.81 1.77
C GLN A 374 -16.61 -18.79 0.25
N LEU A 375 -16.88 -19.93 -0.40
CA LEU A 375 -16.97 -19.97 -1.88
C LEU A 375 -18.18 -19.18 -2.41
N ALA A 376 -19.31 -19.23 -1.70
CA ALA A 376 -20.47 -18.42 -2.05
C ALA A 376 -20.19 -16.93 -1.84
N SER A 377 -19.46 -16.59 -0.77
CA SER A 377 -19.05 -15.24 -0.44
C SER A 377 -18.06 -14.65 -1.44
N LEU A 378 -17.16 -15.45 -2.01
CA LEU A 378 -16.18 -15.04 -3.01
C LEU A 378 -16.78 -14.80 -4.40
N ARG A 379 -17.94 -15.38 -4.73
CA ARG A 379 -18.65 -15.17 -6.01
C ARG A 379 -19.29 -13.79 -6.11
#